data_2b3531fda994154462c44c036ae88916
#
_entry.id   2b3531fda994154462c44c036ae88916
#
_cell.length_a   1.000
_cell.length_b   1.000
_cell.length_c   1.000
_cell.angle_alpha   90.00
_cell.angle_beta   90.00
_cell.angle_gamma   90.00
#
_symmetry.space_group_name_H-M   'P 1'
#
loop_
_entity.id
_entity.type
_entity.pdbx_description
1 polymer ?
#
loop_
_entity_poly.entity_id
_entity_poly.type
_entity_poly.pdbx_seq_one_letter_code
_entity_poly.pdbx_strand_id
1 'polypeptide(L)'
;MLTYKKTLDIDELIANHATVSVHKYGFFLCRQGWAKILLGAKTYNISRNHLCIYTPNTFLHILERSHDLAGILEEDDVDAYYPVVSLIDIRKRLRIRDESCVALSEREAAEIVALMDVIGDAKRPRPISAAYERHGDGTQYSRQETVPLTTIRDNYLRHLYYALCLKVLDVYFSNTPVEAVPQDRDDTVLNRFVISVHENCLRQRTVKYYADEQHLSPYYFSSIIKERSGRAALQWIESVTMTFIRQYLRCTDMSLKEISDRMYFPDQSTFSRYFKHHEGCTPSEYRMRR
;
A
#
# COMPACT_ATOMS: atom_id res chain seq x y z
N MET A 1 15.07 2.96 2.84
CA MET A 1 15.43 3.59 1.56
C MET A 1 14.28 3.32 0.62
N LEU A 2 13.45 4.31 0.30
CA LEU A 2 12.33 4.15 -0.63
C LEU A 2 12.91 3.91 -2.02
N THR A 3 12.77 2.69 -2.51
CA THR A 3 13.22 2.33 -3.86
C THR A 3 12.15 2.79 -4.84
N TYR A 4 12.25 4.03 -5.28
CA TYR A 4 11.36 4.55 -6.31
C TYR A 4 11.65 3.81 -7.62
N LYS A 5 10.78 2.89 -7.96
CA LYS A 5 10.87 2.21 -9.25
C LYS A 5 10.47 3.18 -10.39
N LYS A 6 11.23 3.08 -11.44
CA LYS A 6 11.05 3.66 -12.76
C LYS A 6 9.64 3.38 -13.29
N THR A 7 9.08 4.29 -14.07
CA THR A 7 7.96 3.96 -14.98
C THR A 7 8.30 2.64 -15.66
N LEU A 8 7.63 1.55 -15.27
CA LEU A 8 7.93 0.23 -15.83
C LEU A 8 7.45 0.20 -17.29
N ASP A 9 8.30 -0.34 -18.13
CA ASP A 9 7.90 -0.75 -19.47
C ASP A 9 6.82 -1.84 -19.33
N ILE A 10 5.79 -1.79 -20.16
CA ILE A 10 4.68 -2.76 -20.12
C ILE A 10 5.19 -4.18 -20.32
N ASP A 11 6.25 -4.38 -21.09
CA ASP A 11 6.87 -5.68 -21.29
C ASP A 11 7.55 -6.20 -20.01
N GLU A 12 8.10 -5.31 -19.18
CA GLU A 12 8.61 -5.64 -17.84
C GLU A 12 7.47 -5.97 -16.87
N LEU A 13 6.33 -5.30 -16.99
CA LEU A 13 5.10 -5.61 -16.24
C LEU A 13 4.59 -7.02 -16.55
N ILE A 14 4.55 -7.40 -17.83
CA ILE A 14 4.09 -8.72 -18.26
C ILE A 14 5.04 -9.81 -17.77
N ALA A 15 6.35 -9.57 -17.82
CA ALA A 15 7.36 -10.52 -17.36
C ALA A 15 7.35 -10.72 -15.83
N ASN A 16 7.01 -9.67 -15.07
CA ASN A 16 7.06 -9.70 -13.61
C ASN A 16 5.73 -10.04 -12.93
N HIS A 17 4.59 -9.93 -13.61
CA HIS A 17 3.26 -10.08 -13.00
C HIS A 17 2.54 -11.40 -13.28
N ALA A 18 3.24 -12.43 -13.75
CA ALA A 18 2.74 -13.80 -13.68
C ALA A 18 2.61 -14.32 -12.22
N THR A 19 3.05 -13.54 -11.23
CA THR A 19 3.07 -13.92 -9.82
C THR A 19 2.33 -12.91 -8.94
N VAL A 20 1.59 -13.43 -7.95
CA VAL A 20 0.90 -12.67 -6.89
C VAL A 20 1.87 -11.72 -6.20
N SER A 21 1.63 -10.43 -6.26
CA SER A 21 2.38 -9.44 -5.49
C SER A 21 1.89 -9.44 -4.04
N VAL A 22 2.55 -10.21 -3.17
CA VAL A 22 2.07 -10.50 -1.80
C VAL A 22 2.06 -9.27 -0.88
N HIS A 23 2.80 -8.19 -1.17
CA HIS A 23 2.99 -7.07 -0.24
C HIS A 23 2.94 -5.68 -0.88
N LYS A 24 2.44 -5.54 -2.12
CA LYS A 24 2.50 -4.27 -2.84
C LYS A 24 1.15 -3.60 -2.96
N TYR A 25 1.15 -2.30 -2.75
CA TYR A 25 0.13 -1.37 -3.22
C TYR A 25 0.60 -0.71 -4.49
N GLY A 26 -0.33 -0.33 -5.36
CA GLY A 26 0.02 0.39 -6.57
C GLY A 26 -1.18 0.83 -7.37
N PHE A 27 -0.87 1.54 -8.44
CA PHE A 27 -1.86 1.91 -9.44
C PHE A 27 -1.26 1.84 -10.84
N PHE A 28 -2.13 1.62 -11.81
CA PHE A 28 -1.84 1.73 -13.23
C PHE A 28 -2.78 2.76 -13.87
N LEU A 29 -2.20 3.77 -14.53
CA LEU A 29 -2.93 4.74 -15.34
C LEU A 29 -2.66 4.48 -16.82
N CYS A 30 -3.66 4.00 -17.55
CA CYS A 30 -3.55 3.79 -18.99
C CYS A 30 -3.48 5.13 -19.73
N ARG A 31 -2.44 5.32 -20.57
CA ARG A 31 -2.21 6.56 -21.32
C ARG A 31 -2.50 6.41 -22.80
N GLN A 32 -2.29 5.22 -23.33
CA GLN A 32 -2.47 4.91 -24.75
C GLN A 32 -2.87 3.45 -24.91
N GLY A 33 -3.56 3.15 -26.01
CA GLY A 33 -4.02 1.82 -26.32
C GLY A 33 -5.16 1.33 -25.43
N TRP A 34 -5.32 0.02 -25.40
CA TRP A 34 -6.32 -0.66 -24.57
C TRP A 34 -5.81 -2.00 -24.07
N ALA A 35 -6.39 -2.50 -23.00
CA ALA A 35 -6.16 -3.85 -22.51
C ALA A 35 -7.42 -4.43 -21.85
N LYS A 36 -7.50 -5.77 -21.89
CA LYS A 36 -8.40 -6.56 -21.07
C LYS A 36 -7.58 -7.18 -19.97
N ILE A 37 -7.85 -6.81 -18.74
CA ILE A 37 -7.08 -7.23 -17.59
C ILE A 37 -7.95 -8.00 -16.59
N LEU A 38 -7.39 -9.01 -15.96
CA LEU A 38 -7.94 -9.61 -14.75
C LEU A 38 -7.28 -8.94 -13.56
N LEU A 39 -8.05 -8.27 -12.73
CA LEU A 39 -7.58 -7.62 -11.51
C LEU A 39 -8.39 -8.10 -10.31
N GLY A 40 -7.74 -8.85 -9.43
CA GLY A 40 -8.42 -9.61 -8.40
C GLY A 40 -9.30 -10.71 -9.01
N ALA A 41 -10.59 -10.69 -8.72
CA ALA A 41 -11.57 -11.63 -9.25
C ALA A 41 -12.38 -11.10 -10.47
N LYS A 42 -12.12 -9.85 -10.89
CA LYS A 42 -12.89 -9.19 -11.96
C LYS A 42 -12.04 -8.93 -13.18
N THR A 43 -12.71 -9.00 -14.35
CA THR A 43 -12.13 -8.61 -15.64
C THR A 43 -12.58 -7.20 -15.99
N TYR A 44 -11.61 -6.36 -16.39
CA TYR A 44 -11.85 -4.98 -16.82
C TYR A 44 -11.34 -4.77 -18.24
N ASN A 45 -12.11 -4.02 -19.03
CA ASN A 45 -11.64 -3.47 -20.29
C ASN A 45 -11.16 -2.04 -20.01
N ILE A 46 -9.87 -1.81 -20.12
CA ILE A 46 -9.26 -0.51 -19.86
C ILE A 46 -8.77 0.11 -21.18
N SER A 47 -8.83 1.41 -21.23
CA SER A 47 -8.33 2.23 -22.34
C SER A 47 -7.75 3.53 -21.80
N ARG A 48 -7.39 4.47 -22.66
CA ARG A 48 -6.86 5.76 -22.25
C ARG A 48 -7.67 6.38 -21.12
N ASN A 49 -6.94 6.93 -20.11
CA ASN A 49 -7.45 7.54 -18.89
C ASN A 49 -8.20 6.59 -17.93
N HIS A 50 -8.08 5.28 -18.08
CA HIS A 50 -8.50 4.38 -17.02
C HIS A 50 -7.41 4.28 -15.95
N LEU A 51 -7.83 4.49 -14.70
CA LEU A 51 -7.02 4.31 -13.49
C LEU A 51 -7.42 3.00 -12.82
N CYS A 52 -6.47 2.12 -12.60
CA CYS A 52 -6.66 0.88 -11.86
C CYS A 52 -5.81 0.91 -10.59
N ILE A 53 -6.43 0.73 -9.42
CA ILE A 53 -5.74 0.65 -8.14
C ILE A 53 -5.76 -0.80 -7.67
N TYR A 54 -4.63 -1.29 -7.19
CA TYR A 54 -4.55 -2.62 -6.61
C TYR A 54 -3.92 -2.59 -5.22
N THR A 55 -4.32 -3.55 -4.43
CA THR A 55 -3.91 -3.70 -3.02
C THR A 55 -3.08 -4.97 -2.87
N PRO A 56 -2.34 -5.14 -1.77
CA PRO A 56 -1.62 -6.38 -1.51
C PRO A 56 -2.51 -7.60 -1.67
N ASN A 57 -1.96 -8.65 -2.23
CA ASN A 57 -2.62 -9.90 -2.58
C ASN A 57 -3.66 -9.80 -3.72
N THR A 58 -3.64 -8.71 -4.47
CA THR A 58 -4.42 -8.61 -5.71
C THR A 58 -3.61 -9.17 -6.88
N PHE A 59 -4.29 -9.95 -7.70
CA PHE A 59 -3.74 -10.48 -8.95
C PHE A 59 -3.98 -9.48 -10.07
N LEU A 60 -2.93 -9.10 -10.80
CA LEU A 60 -3.05 -8.40 -12.07
C LEU A 60 -2.55 -9.30 -13.20
N HIS A 61 -3.40 -9.59 -14.17
CA HIS A 61 -3.02 -10.34 -15.36
C HIS A 61 -3.59 -9.67 -16.61
N ILE A 62 -2.73 -9.42 -17.60
CA ILE A 62 -3.14 -8.87 -18.89
C ILE A 62 -3.58 -10.04 -19.78
N LEU A 63 -4.87 -10.11 -20.08
CA LEU A 63 -5.46 -11.16 -20.91
C LEU A 63 -5.28 -10.87 -22.40
N GLU A 64 -5.56 -9.63 -22.80
CA GLU A 64 -5.47 -9.15 -24.16
C GLU A 64 -5.02 -7.69 -24.15
N ARG A 65 -4.32 -7.23 -25.18
CA ARG A 65 -3.89 -5.83 -25.29
C ARG A 65 -3.71 -5.37 -26.73
N SER A 66 -3.76 -4.05 -26.95
CA SER A 66 -3.26 -3.43 -28.16
C SER A 66 -1.74 -3.39 -28.17
N HIS A 67 -1.14 -3.31 -29.34
CA HIS A 67 0.33 -3.23 -29.49
C HIS A 67 0.93 -1.92 -28.97
N ASP A 68 0.11 -0.87 -28.92
CA ASP A 68 0.48 0.49 -28.48
C ASP A 68 0.09 0.77 -27.03
N LEU A 69 -0.26 -0.27 -26.25
CA LEU A 69 -0.59 -0.10 -24.83
C LEU A 69 0.58 0.54 -24.09
N ALA A 70 0.34 1.71 -23.51
CA ALA A 70 1.29 2.44 -22.69
C ALA A 70 0.61 3.07 -21.48
N GLY A 71 1.33 3.18 -20.38
CA GLY A 71 0.78 3.75 -19.15
C GLY A 71 1.83 4.03 -18.09
N ILE A 72 1.36 4.50 -16.95
CA ILE A 72 2.16 4.74 -15.76
C ILE A 72 1.80 3.67 -14.74
N LEU A 73 2.80 2.91 -14.31
CA LEU A 73 2.69 1.98 -13.20
C LEU A 73 3.53 2.49 -12.04
N GLU A 74 2.89 2.66 -10.88
CA GLU A 74 3.58 2.91 -9.62
C GLU A 74 3.19 1.86 -8.62
N GLU A 75 4.18 1.25 -8.00
CA GLU A 75 3.99 0.26 -6.95
C GLU A 75 5.10 0.33 -5.92
N ASP A 76 4.75 0.11 -4.66
CA ASP A 76 5.71 0.01 -3.57
C ASP A 76 5.18 -0.92 -2.46
N ASP A 77 6.04 -1.23 -1.51
CA ASP A 77 5.68 -2.06 -0.37
C ASP A 77 4.63 -1.39 0.52
N VAL A 78 3.88 -2.21 1.26
CA VAL A 78 2.83 -1.78 2.20
C VAL A 78 3.30 -0.63 3.10
N ASP A 79 4.55 -0.72 3.56
CA ASP A 79 5.13 0.25 4.49
C ASP A 79 5.28 1.65 3.89
N ALA A 80 5.56 1.75 2.59
CA ALA A 80 5.69 3.03 1.89
C ALA A 80 4.33 3.73 1.74
N TYR A 81 3.27 2.96 1.48
CA TYR A 81 1.90 3.48 1.33
C TYR A 81 1.17 3.65 2.66
N TYR A 82 1.70 3.09 3.75
CA TYR A 82 1.00 3.04 5.03
C TYR A 82 0.49 4.41 5.51
N PRO A 83 1.28 5.52 5.48
CA PRO A 83 0.83 6.83 5.93
C PRO A 83 -0.43 7.33 5.20
N VAL A 84 -0.58 6.95 3.93
CA VAL A 84 -1.74 7.34 3.12
C VAL A 84 -2.89 6.35 3.31
N VAL A 85 -2.61 5.05 3.29
CA VAL A 85 -3.62 4.00 3.45
C VAL A 85 -4.28 4.06 4.83
N SER A 86 -3.56 4.50 5.87
CA SER A 86 -4.11 4.68 7.22
C SER A 86 -5.16 5.79 7.32
N LEU A 87 -5.18 6.72 6.38
CA LEU A 87 -6.20 7.78 6.30
C LEU A 87 -7.53 7.29 5.71
N ILE A 88 -7.53 6.12 5.07
CA ILE A 88 -8.72 5.56 4.45
C ILE A 88 -9.31 4.52 5.40
N ASP A 89 -10.59 4.67 5.73
CA ASP A 89 -11.29 3.65 6.51
C ASP A 89 -11.36 2.32 5.74
N ILE A 90 -11.58 1.23 6.47
CA ILE A 90 -11.57 -0.12 5.90
C ILE A 90 -12.65 -0.32 4.84
N ARG A 91 -13.80 0.36 4.94
CA ARG A 91 -14.89 0.24 3.97
C ARG A 91 -14.49 0.82 2.61
N LYS A 92 -13.77 1.95 2.62
CA LYS A 92 -13.19 2.52 1.40
C LYS A 92 -12.13 1.62 0.79
N ARG A 93 -11.30 0.96 1.61
CA ARG A 93 -10.32 -0.03 1.11
C ARG A 93 -10.99 -1.25 0.47
N LEU A 94 -12.08 -1.74 1.07
CA LEU A 94 -12.89 -2.80 0.47
C LEU A 94 -13.49 -2.38 -0.87
N ARG A 95 -13.92 -1.12 -0.99
CA ARG A 95 -14.43 -0.58 -2.26
C ARG A 95 -13.38 -0.57 -3.36
N ILE A 96 -12.13 -0.22 -3.06
CA ILE A 96 -11.01 -0.34 -4.03
C ILE A 96 -10.85 -1.79 -4.49
N ARG A 97 -11.00 -2.76 -3.59
CA ARG A 97 -10.92 -4.18 -3.94
C ARG A 97 -12.09 -4.61 -4.84
N ASP A 98 -13.30 -4.16 -4.53
CA ASP A 98 -14.52 -4.58 -5.22
C ASP A 98 -14.68 -3.89 -6.58
N GLU A 99 -14.15 -2.67 -6.74
CA GLU A 99 -14.18 -1.88 -7.98
C GLU A 99 -12.82 -1.22 -8.21
N SER A 100 -11.87 -2.00 -8.71
CA SER A 100 -10.46 -1.59 -8.79
C SER A 100 -10.15 -0.58 -9.90
N CYS A 101 -11.01 -0.44 -10.94
CA CYS A 101 -10.74 0.41 -12.09
C CYS A 101 -11.85 1.45 -12.29
N VAL A 102 -11.45 2.68 -12.61
CA VAL A 102 -12.35 3.79 -12.93
C VAL A 102 -11.86 4.55 -14.16
N ALA A 103 -12.79 5.11 -14.93
CA ALA A 103 -12.48 6.02 -16.01
C ALA A 103 -12.34 7.45 -15.46
N LEU A 104 -11.29 8.16 -15.87
CA LEU A 104 -11.01 9.54 -15.49
C LEU A 104 -11.32 10.49 -16.64
N SER A 105 -11.60 11.75 -16.30
CA SER A 105 -11.56 12.83 -17.27
C SER A 105 -10.11 13.11 -17.73
N GLU A 106 -9.95 13.75 -18.88
CA GLU A 106 -8.63 14.19 -19.37
C GLU A 106 -7.90 15.08 -18.35
N ARG A 107 -8.63 15.95 -17.66
CA ARG A 107 -8.09 16.84 -16.62
C ARG A 107 -7.54 16.07 -15.44
N GLU A 108 -8.30 15.13 -14.91
CA GLU A 108 -7.89 14.32 -13.74
C GLU A 108 -6.67 13.46 -14.06
N ALA A 109 -6.65 12.83 -15.25
CA ALA A 109 -5.50 12.08 -15.70
C ALA A 109 -4.26 12.99 -15.87
N ALA A 110 -4.42 14.22 -16.41
CA ALA A 110 -3.33 15.17 -16.57
C ALA A 110 -2.78 15.66 -15.21
N GLU A 111 -3.63 15.83 -14.19
CA GLU A 111 -3.20 16.23 -12.84
C GLU A 111 -2.31 15.14 -12.19
N ILE A 112 -2.64 13.85 -12.37
CA ILE A 112 -1.79 12.74 -11.89
C ILE A 112 -0.43 12.76 -12.63
N VAL A 113 -0.44 12.93 -13.94
CA VAL A 113 0.78 12.97 -14.75
C VAL A 113 1.68 14.13 -14.34
N ALA A 114 1.12 15.32 -14.14
CA ALA A 114 1.89 16.49 -13.70
C ALA A 114 2.61 16.25 -12.37
N LEU A 115 1.96 15.58 -11.41
CA LEU A 115 2.62 15.19 -10.15
C LEU A 115 3.74 14.16 -10.37
N MET A 116 3.55 13.22 -11.29
CA MET A 116 4.60 12.27 -11.67
C MET A 116 5.80 12.95 -12.30
N ASP A 117 5.60 13.94 -13.17
CA ASP A 117 6.66 14.73 -13.79
C ASP A 117 7.45 15.52 -12.74
N VAL A 118 6.76 16.15 -11.78
CA VAL A 118 7.42 16.86 -10.65
C VAL A 118 8.28 15.89 -9.82
N ILE A 119 7.78 14.68 -9.55
CA ILE A 119 8.53 13.64 -8.83
C ILE A 119 9.74 13.21 -9.67
N GLY A 120 9.57 13.01 -10.97
CA GLY A 120 10.63 12.66 -11.90
C GLY A 120 11.75 13.72 -11.92
N ASP A 121 11.41 14.99 -11.99
CA ASP A 121 12.35 16.10 -11.95
C ASP A 121 13.05 16.23 -10.58
N ALA A 122 12.33 16.02 -9.51
CA ALA A 122 12.90 16.02 -8.16
C ALA A 122 13.90 14.87 -7.93
N LYS A 123 13.78 13.76 -8.65
CA LYS A 123 14.72 12.62 -8.60
C LYS A 123 16.03 12.90 -9.33
N ARG A 124 16.06 13.83 -10.30
CA ARG A 124 17.28 14.15 -11.06
C ARG A 124 18.35 14.75 -10.15
N PRO A 125 19.62 14.30 -10.24
CA PRO A 125 20.71 14.93 -9.50
C PRO A 125 20.79 16.40 -9.85
N ARG A 126 20.71 17.28 -8.87
CA ARG A 126 21.05 18.71 -9.10
C ARG A 126 22.54 18.84 -8.96
N PRO A 127 23.23 19.46 -9.94
CA PRO A 127 24.65 19.80 -9.76
C PRO A 127 24.76 20.69 -8.53
N ILE A 128 25.64 20.33 -7.59
CA ILE A 128 26.03 21.23 -6.50
C ILE A 128 26.57 22.47 -7.15
N SER A 129 25.92 23.62 -7.00
CA SER A 129 26.37 24.85 -7.59
C SER A 129 27.74 25.17 -7.00
N ALA A 130 28.73 25.36 -7.86
CA ALA A 130 30.12 25.77 -7.51
C ALA A 130 30.21 27.13 -6.76
N ALA A 131 29.08 27.76 -6.51
CA ALA A 131 28.98 29.01 -5.74
C ALA A 131 29.29 28.80 -4.23
N TYR A 132 29.25 27.57 -3.72
CA TYR A 132 29.57 27.28 -2.31
C TYR A 132 31.06 27.11 -2.03
N GLU A 133 31.92 27.03 -3.07
CA GLU A 133 33.38 26.85 -2.90
C GLU A 133 34.18 28.13 -2.76
N ARG A 134 33.56 29.34 -2.76
CA ARG A 134 34.28 30.62 -2.81
C ARG A 134 34.10 31.53 -1.61
N HIS A 135 34.01 31.02 -0.40
CA HIS A 135 34.23 31.87 0.78
C HIS A 135 35.18 31.16 1.75
N GLY A 136 36.44 31.10 1.29
CA GLY A 136 37.56 30.76 2.16
C GLY A 136 38.03 32.01 2.90
N ASP A 137 37.30 32.45 3.89
CA ASP A 137 37.89 33.17 4.99
C ASP A 137 37.76 32.29 6.25
N GLY A 138 38.89 32.18 6.97
CA GLY A 138 39.21 31.19 7.98
C GLY A 138 38.42 31.27 9.28
N THR A 139 37.15 31.58 9.27
CA THR A 139 36.28 31.48 10.46
C THR A 139 35.74 30.06 10.58
N GLN A 140 36.32 29.30 11.52
CA GLN A 140 35.76 28.06 12.00
C GLN A 140 34.40 28.34 12.68
N TYR A 141 33.31 28.27 11.87
CA TYR A 141 32.00 28.07 12.47
C TYR A 141 31.97 26.64 13.00
N SER A 142 31.72 26.52 14.32
CA SER A 142 31.45 25.24 14.94
C SER A 142 30.42 24.52 14.07
N ARG A 143 30.71 23.26 13.69
CA ARG A 143 29.77 22.36 13.05
C ARG A 143 28.56 22.16 13.96
N GLN A 144 27.61 23.10 13.94
CA GLN A 144 26.25 22.75 14.29
C GLN A 144 25.80 21.72 13.26
N GLU A 145 25.25 20.62 13.73
CA GLU A 145 24.73 19.54 12.90
C GLU A 145 23.70 20.10 11.89
N THR A 146 24.20 20.53 10.73
CA THR A 146 23.33 20.90 9.63
C THR A 146 22.69 19.63 9.11
N VAL A 147 21.36 19.56 9.15
CA VAL A 147 20.60 18.46 8.56
C VAL A 147 21.14 18.21 7.15
N PRO A 148 21.62 16.98 6.86
CA PRO A 148 22.19 16.69 5.55
C PRO A 148 21.21 17.06 4.43
N LEU A 149 21.68 17.69 3.37
CA LEU A 149 20.85 18.05 2.19
C LEU A 149 20.13 16.83 1.60
N THR A 150 20.70 15.64 1.75
CA THR A 150 20.08 14.36 1.42
C THR A 150 18.80 14.14 2.21
N THR A 151 18.77 14.43 3.51
CA THR A 151 17.58 14.28 4.37
C THR A 151 16.45 15.22 3.96
N ILE A 152 16.77 16.47 3.58
CA ILE A 152 15.74 17.43 3.10
C ILE A 152 15.16 16.95 1.79
N ARG A 153 16.00 16.49 0.86
CA ARG A 153 15.57 15.99 -0.43
C ARG A 153 14.74 14.72 -0.31
N ASP A 154 15.15 13.79 0.54
CA ASP A 154 14.43 12.55 0.77
C ASP A 154 13.05 12.82 1.38
N ASN A 155 12.96 13.76 2.32
CA ASN A 155 11.68 14.20 2.87
C ASN A 155 10.81 14.88 1.81
N TYR A 156 11.37 15.75 0.98
CA TYR A 156 10.65 16.41 -0.12
C TYR A 156 10.04 15.37 -1.08
N LEU A 157 10.85 14.42 -1.55
CA LEU A 157 10.38 13.34 -2.43
C LEU A 157 9.30 12.50 -1.78
N ARG A 158 9.44 12.18 -0.49
CA ARG A 158 8.44 11.43 0.29
C ARG A 158 7.10 12.17 0.33
N HIS A 159 7.10 13.47 0.57
CA HIS A 159 5.86 14.25 0.63
C HIS A 159 5.22 14.43 -0.75
N LEU A 160 6.00 14.58 -1.80
CA LEU A 160 5.48 14.57 -3.17
C LEU A 160 4.80 13.23 -3.49
N TYR A 161 5.40 12.13 -3.06
CA TYR A 161 4.83 10.81 -3.27
C TYR A 161 3.52 10.61 -2.48
N TYR A 162 3.46 11.10 -1.24
CA TYR A 162 2.21 11.10 -0.48
C TYR A 162 1.13 11.96 -1.15
N ALA A 163 1.50 13.11 -1.69
CA ALA A 163 0.58 13.97 -2.43
C ALA A 163 0.03 13.25 -3.68
N LEU A 164 0.89 12.53 -4.42
CA LEU A 164 0.47 11.71 -5.55
C LEU A 164 -0.54 10.62 -5.12
N CYS A 165 -0.23 9.87 -4.08
CA CYS A 165 -1.12 8.82 -3.57
C CYS A 165 -2.48 9.37 -3.13
N LEU A 166 -2.47 10.51 -2.41
CA LEU A 166 -3.71 11.18 -2.00
C LEU A 166 -4.51 11.68 -3.22
N LYS A 167 -3.83 12.22 -4.24
CA LYS A 167 -4.50 12.65 -5.47
C LYS A 167 -5.11 11.49 -6.23
N VAL A 168 -4.41 10.37 -6.34
CA VAL A 168 -4.93 9.15 -6.96
C VAL A 168 -6.18 8.65 -6.24
N LEU A 169 -6.18 8.66 -4.91
CA LEU A 169 -7.34 8.25 -4.11
C LEU A 169 -8.50 9.25 -4.22
N ASP A 170 -8.23 10.55 -4.19
CA ASP A 170 -9.22 11.61 -4.35
C ASP A 170 -9.98 11.45 -5.68
N VAL A 171 -9.23 11.34 -6.77
CA VAL A 171 -9.80 11.15 -8.11
C VAL A 171 -10.53 9.80 -8.21
N TYR A 172 -9.99 8.74 -7.67
CA TYR A 172 -10.63 7.43 -7.66
C TYR A 172 -12.00 7.49 -6.95
N PHE A 173 -12.07 8.03 -5.72
CA PHE A 173 -13.31 8.09 -4.97
C PHE A 173 -14.33 9.08 -5.56
N SER A 174 -13.88 10.10 -6.26
CA SER A 174 -14.76 11.03 -6.98
C SER A 174 -15.44 10.37 -8.21
N ASN A 175 -14.77 9.41 -8.83
CA ASN A 175 -15.26 8.71 -10.03
C ASN A 175 -15.85 7.33 -9.73
N THR A 176 -15.83 6.87 -8.47
CA THR A 176 -16.45 5.59 -8.11
C THR A 176 -17.92 5.79 -7.76
N PRO A 177 -18.88 5.03 -8.34
CA PRO A 177 -20.30 5.14 -8.02
C PRO A 177 -20.58 5.03 -6.52
N VAL A 178 -21.51 5.85 -6.02
CA VAL A 178 -21.90 5.84 -4.59
C VAL A 178 -22.71 4.60 -4.24
N GLU A 179 -23.34 3.97 -5.24
CA GLU A 179 -24.19 2.81 -5.03
C GLU A 179 -23.39 1.61 -4.55
N ALA A 180 -23.89 0.98 -3.50
CA ALA A 180 -23.36 -0.28 -3.03
C ALA A 180 -23.54 -1.34 -4.13
N VAL A 181 -22.45 -1.94 -4.60
CA VAL A 181 -22.54 -3.12 -5.47
C VAL A 181 -23.36 -4.17 -4.73
N PRO A 182 -24.41 -4.75 -5.33
CA PRO A 182 -25.15 -5.83 -4.72
C PRO A 182 -24.19 -6.95 -4.33
N GLN A 183 -24.08 -7.21 -3.02
CA GLN A 183 -23.21 -8.25 -2.50
C GLN A 183 -24.06 -9.47 -2.15
N ASP A 184 -23.56 -10.64 -2.51
CA ASP A 184 -24.17 -11.86 -2.02
C ASP A 184 -23.91 -12.03 -0.50
N ARG A 185 -24.52 -13.08 0.09
CA ARG A 185 -24.37 -13.36 1.52
C ARG A 185 -22.91 -13.59 1.91
N ASP A 186 -22.15 -14.29 1.09
CA ASP A 186 -20.77 -14.68 1.39
C ASP A 186 -19.80 -13.50 1.24
N ASP A 187 -20.05 -12.60 0.29
CA ASP A 187 -19.33 -11.32 0.19
C ASP A 187 -19.59 -10.45 1.42
N THR A 188 -20.83 -10.48 1.93
CA THR A 188 -21.18 -9.80 3.18
C THR A 188 -20.41 -10.38 4.37
N VAL A 189 -20.25 -11.71 4.45
CA VAL A 189 -19.47 -12.40 5.50
C VAL A 189 -17.99 -11.97 5.41
N LEU A 190 -17.40 -11.99 4.22
CA LEU A 190 -16.02 -11.55 4.02
C LEU A 190 -15.83 -10.08 4.41
N ASN A 191 -16.71 -9.19 4.00
CA ASN A 191 -16.60 -7.76 4.28
C ASN A 191 -16.72 -7.45 5.78
N ARG A 192 -17.68 -8.08 6.47
CA ARG A 192 -17.81 -7.97 7.93
C ARG A 192 -16.57 -8.49 8.64
N PHE A 193 -16.02 -9.63 8.20
CA PHE A 193 -14.79 -10.19 8.75
C PHE A 193 -13.62 -9.22 8.61
N VAL A 194 -13.37 -8.68 7.40
CA VAL A 194 -12.25 -7.77 7.18
C VAL A 194 -12.38 -6.51 8.03
N ILE A 195 -13.59 -5.94 8.15
CA ILE A 195 -13.86 -4.80 9.04
C ILE A 195 -13.55 -5.19 10.49
N SER A 196 -14.14 -6.28 10.97
CA SER A 196 -13.97 -6.74 12.36
C SER A 196 -12.51 -7.06 12.70
N VAL A 197 -11.74 -7.66 11.76
CA VAL A 197 -10.30 -7.89 11.97
C VAL A 197 -9.56 -6.58 12.19
N HIS A 198 -9.83 -5.55 11.38
CA HIS A 198 -9.18 -4.26 11.54
C HIS A 198 -9.53 -3.57 12.87
N GLU A 199 -10.74 -3.76 13.37
CA GLU A 199 -11.19 -3.19 14.62
C GLU A 199 -10.69 -3.96 15.85
N ASN A 200 -10.54 -5.28 15.75
CA ASN A 200 -10.39 -6.16 16.91
C ASN A 200 -9.05 -6.92 16.96
N CYS A 201 -8.24 -6.98 15.89
CA CYS A 201 -7.04 -7.84 15.83
C CYS A 201 -5.97 -7.51 16.90
N LEU A 202 -6.01 -6.32 17.49
CA LEU A 202 -5.14 -5.99 18.62
C LEU A 202 -5.39 -6.91 19.82
N ARG A 203 -6.66 -7.30 20.04
CA ARG A 203 -7.11 -8.13 21.17
C ARG A 203 -7.50 -9.54 20.76
N GLN A 204 -8.09 -9.70 19.58
CA GLN A 204 -8.71 -10.94 19.11
C GLN A 204 -7.96 -11.49 17.91
N ARG A 205 -7.27 -12.64 18.05
CA ARG A 205 -6.45 -13.23 16.99
C ARG A 205 -6.86 -14.66 16.63
N THR A 206 -8.04 -15.11 17.07
CA THR A 206 -8.53 -16.45 16.78
C THR A 206 -9.65 -16.42 15.75
N VAL A 207 -9.61 -17.34 14.79
CA VAL A 207 -10.67 -17.49 13.78
C VAL A 207 -12.04 -17.71 14.44
N LYS A 208 -12.06 -18.43 15.57
CA LYS A 208 -13.29 -18.72 16.32
C LYS A 208 -14.02 -17.43 16.71
N TYR A 209 -13.33 -16.42 17.23
CA TYR A 209 -13.94 -15.15 17.63
C TYR A 209 -14.74 -14.52 16.47
N TYR A 210 -14.13 -14.43 15.29
CA TYR A 210 -14.75 -13.80 14.11
C TYR A 210 -15.89 -14.64 13.51
N ALA A 211 -15.80 -15.95 13.63
CA ALA A 211 -16.88 -16.84 13.24
C ALA A 211 -18.09 -16.72 14.18
N ASP A 212 -17.83 -16.72 15.49
CA ASP A 212 -18.88 -16.57 16.53
C ASP A 212 -19.60 -15.21 16.40
N GLU A 213 -18.87 -14.13 16.10
CA GLU A 213 -19.43 -12.79 15.87
C GLU A 213 -20.44 -12.76 14.70
N GLN A 214 -20.27 -13.66 13.72
CA GLN A 214 -21.17 -13.78 12.58
C GLN A 214 -22.15 -14.95 12.70
N HIS A 215 -22.21 -15.60 13.85
CA HIS A 215 -23.07 -16.77 14.12
C HIS A 215 -22.82 -17.93 13.15
N LEU A 216 -21.55 -18.15 12.77
CA LEU A 216 -21.12 -19.22 11.88
C LEU A 216 -20.21 -20.21 12.61
N SER A 217 -20.22 -21.47 12.18
CA SER A 217 -19.19 -22.39 12.64
C SER A 217 -17.81 -21.99 12.09
N PRO A 218 -16.71 -22.17 12.86
CA PRO A 218 -15.37 -21.81 12.41
C PRO A 218 -14.97 -22.48 11.08
N TYR A 219 -15.44 -23.70 10.84
CA TYR A 219 -15.18 -24.43 9.60
C TYR A 219 -15.86 -23.76 8.40
N TYR A 220 -17.17 -23.52 8.48
CA TYR A 220 -17.95 -22.90 7.41
C TYR A 220 -17.47 -21.47 7.14
N PHE A 221 -17.23 -20.70 8.20
CA PHE A 221 -16.66 -19.37 8.11
C PHE A 221 -15.31 -19.38 7.36
N SER A 222 -14.38 -20.27 7.75
CA SER A 222 -13.05 -20.36 7.10
C SER A 222 -13.16 -20.76 5.64
N SER A 223 -14.13 -21.60 5.28
CA SER A 223 -14.39 -21.98 3.89
C SER A 223 -14.79 -20.76 3.05
N ILE A 224 -15.78 -19.98 3.50
CA ILE A 224 -16.23 -18.76 2.84
C ILE A 224 -15.06 -17.78 2.65
N ILE A 225 -14.33 -17.49 3.74
CA ILE A 225 -13.20 -16.55 3.68
C ILE A 225 -12.16 -17.00 2.66
N LYS A 226 -11.80 -18.28 2.66
CA LYS A 226 -10.81 -18.82 1.72
C LYS A 226 -11.31 -18.79 0.28
N GLU A 227 -12.57 -19.17 0.05
CA GLU A 227 -13.16 -19.19 -1.29
C GLU A 227 -13.25 -17.78 -1.89
N ARG A 228 -13.74 -16.80 -1.10
CA ARG A 228 -13.95 -15.43 -1.58
C ARG A 228 -12.68 -14.57 -1.64
N SER A 229 -11.70 -14.85 -0.78
CA SER A 229 -10.48 -14.03 -0.70
C SER A 229 -9.22 -14.72 -1.22
N GLY A 230 -9.28 -16.03 -1.51
CA GLY A 230 -8.11 -16.83 -1.85
C GLY A 230 -7.16 -17.12 -0.68
N ARG A 231 -7.46 -16.62 0.55
CA ARG A 231 -6.59 -16.72 1.73
C ARG A 231 -7.32 -17.30 2.93
N ALA A 232 -6.60 -18.07 3.76
CA ALA A 232 -7.16 -18.56 5.02
C ALA A 232 -7.45 -17.39 5.98
N ALA A 233 -8.54 -17.52 6.76
CA ALA A 233 -8.94 -16.48 7.72
C ALA A 233 -7.84 -16.15 8.73
N LEU A 234 -7.07 -17.14 9.21
CA LEU A 234 -5.94 -16.92 10.11
C LEU A 234 -4.86 -16.04 9.46
N GLN A 235 -4.53 -16.29 8.20
CA GLN A 235 -3.54 -15.47 7.47
C GLN A 235 -3.98 -14.00 7.31
N TRP A 236 -5.29 -13.75 7.21
CA TRP A 236 -5.84 -12.39 7.24
C TRP A 236 -5.59 -11.72 8.58
N ILE A 237 -5.94 -12.40 9.69
CA ILE A 237 -5.76 -11.90 11.05
C ILE A 237 -4.29 -11.59 11.32
N GLU A 238 -3.39 -12.51 10.98
CA GLU A 238 -1.94 -12.36 11.14
C GLU A 238 -1.39 -11.18 10.33
N SER A 239 -1.78 -11.08 9.06
CA SER A 239 -1.33 -10.01 8.16
C SER A 239 -1.75 -8.62 8.68
N VAL A 240 -3.00 -8.46 9.13
CA VAL A 240 -3.47 -7.19 9.68
C VAL A 240 -2.77 -6.88 11.01
N THR A 241 -2.62 -7.90 11.88
CA THR A 241 -1.88 -7.74 13.14
C THR A 241 -0.45 -7.28 12.90
N MET A 242 0.27 -7.92 11.97
CA MET A 242 1.63 -7.55 11.60
C MET A 242 1.72 -6.14 11.03
N THR A 243 0.73 -5.70 10.26
CA THR A 243 0.66 -4.32 9.75
C THR A 243 0.63 -3.31 10.90
N PHE A 244 -0.21 -3.53 11.92
CA PHE A 244 -0.24 -2.66 13.11
C PHE A 244 1.08 -2.68 13.90
N ILE A 245 1.69 -3.87 14.07
CA ILE A 245 2.98 -3.97 14.77
C ILE A 245 4.08 -3.18 14.04
N ARG A 246 4.20 -3.37 12.71
CA ARG A 246 5.16 -2.63 11.89
C ARG A 246 4.96 -1.13 11.99
N GLN A 247 3.70 -0.68 11.99
CA GLN A 247 3.35 0.72 12.17
C GLN A 247 3.86 1.27 13.50
N TYR A 248 3.53 0.61 14.62
CA TYR A 248 4.02 1.06 15.93
C TYR A 248 5.54 1.11 15.98
N LEU A 249 6.22 0.10 15.41
CA LEU A 249 7.68 0.05 15.37
C LEU A 249 8.30 1.18 14.54
N ARG A 250 7.66 1.57 13.42
CA ARG A 250 8.22 2.57 12.49
C ARG A 250 7.75 3.99 12.75
N CYS A 251 6.50 4.16 13.17
CA CYS A 251 5.86 5.49 13.21
C CYS A 251 5.75 6.06 14.62
N THR A 252 6.21 5.33 15.64
CA THR A 252 6.16 5.79 17.04
C THR A 252 7.47 5.52 17.76
N ASP A 253 7.70 6.28 18.86
CA ASP A 253 8.83 6.09 19.76
C ASP A 253 8.48 5.17 20.95
N MET A 254 7.33 4.48 20.90
CA MET A 254 6.92 3.53 21.94
C MET A 254 7.98 2.45 22.15
N SER A 255 8.27 2.11 23.41
CA SER A 255 9.11 0.97 23.76
C SER A 255 8.49 -0.35 23.29
N LEU A 256 9.28 -1.39 23.15
CA LEU A 256 8.76 -2.72 22.80
C LEU A 256 7.74 -3.25 23.82
N LYS A 257 7.92 -2.87 25.09
CA LYS A 257 6.98 -3.21 26.15
C LYS A 257 5.64 -2.51 25.94
N GLU A 258 5.66 -1.20 25.70
CA GLU A 258 4.43 -0.43 25.43
C GLU A 258 3.70 -0.94 24.21
N ILE A 259 4.42 -1.32 23.13
CA ILE A 259 3.80 -1.94 21.94
C ILE A 259 3.20 -3.29 22.31
N SER A 260 3.90 -4.14 23.06
CA SER A 260 3.39 -5.42 23.53
C SER A 260 2.09 -5.26 24.33
N ASP A 261 2.07 -4.31 25.26
CA ASP A 261 0.91 -4.01 26.10
C ASP A 261 -0.25 -3.45 25.25
N ARG A 262 0.05 -2.52 24.32
CA ARG A 262 -0.92 -1.94 23.40
C ARG A 262 -1.57 -2.96 22.47
N MET A 263 -0.78 -3.95 22.06
CA MET A 263 -1.21 -5.07 21.22
C MET A 263 -1.78 -6.23 22.04
N TYR A 264 -1.95 -6.07 23.34
CA TYR A 264 -2.49 -7.11 24.24
C TYR A 264 -1.78 -8.46 24.14
N PHE A 265 -0.46 -8.46 24.02
CA PHE A 265 0.32 -9.67 24.22
C PHE A 265 0.50 -9.94 25.73
N PRO A 266 0.58 -11.20 26.15
CA PRO A 266 0.79 -11.55 27.55
C PRO A 266 2.04 -10.92 28.15
N ASP A 267 3.11 -10.84 27.35
CA ASP A 267 4.41 -10.26 27.71
C ASP A 267 5.21 -9.88 26.46
N GLN A 268 6.27 -9.08 26.68
CA GLN A 268 7.16 -8.62 25.61
C GLN A 268 7.90 -9.79 24.91
N SER A 269 8.17 -10.89 25.59
CA SER A 269 8.88 -12.04 25.03
C SER A 269 7.98 -12.76 24.01
N THR A 270 6.71 -12.93 24.36
CA THR A 270 5.70 -13.50 23.46
C THR A 270 5.47 -12.62 22.22
N PHE A 271 5.39 -11.30 22.40
CA PHE A 271 5.34 -10.33 21.33
C PHE A 271 6.57 -10.45 20.41
N SER A 272 7.77 -10.48 20.97
CA SER A 272 9.01 -10.52 20.19
C SER A 272 9.14 -11.82 19.40
N ARG A 273 8.72 -12.97 20.00
CA ARG A 273 8.69 -14.27 19.29
C ARG A 273 7.66 -14.27 18.15
N TYR A 274 6.47 -13.74 18.40
CA TYR A 274 5.42 -13.60 17.39
C TYR A 274 5.92 -12.77 16.20
N PHE A 275 6.48 -11.60 16.45
CA PHE A 275 7.00 -10.73 15.41
C PHE A 275 8.14 -11.41 14.63
N LYS A 276 9.12 -11.99 15.33
CA LYS A 276 10.25 -12.68 14.67
C LYS A 276 9.79 -13.87 13.83
N HIS A 277 8.76 -14.59 14.25
CA HIS A 277 8.20 -15.70 13.49
C HIS A 277 7.65 -15.25 12.14
N HIS A 278 6.94 -14.11 12.10
CA HIS A 278 6.31 -13.59 10.89
C HIS A 278 7.22 -12.72 10.03
N GLU A 279 8.18 -12.00 10.63
CA GLU A 279 9.04 -11.02 9.94
C GLU A 279 10.45 -11.55 9.63
N GLY A 280 10.85 -12.64 10.29
CA GLY A 280 12.20 -13.19 10.16
C GLY A 280 13.29 -12.48 10.97
N CYS A 281 13.00 -11.29 11.54
CA CYS A 281 13.93 -10.53 12.38
C CYS A 281 13.25 -10.06 13.66
N THR A 282 14.05 -9.65 14.67
CA THR A 282 13.50 -9.12 15.93
C THR A 282 12.87 -7.74 15.75
N PRO A 283 11.92 -7.34 16.63
CA PRO A 283 11.35 -5.98 16.61
C PRO A 283 12.40 -4.88 16.72
N SER A 284 13.46 -5.09 17.49
CA SER A 284 14.57 -4.13 17.62
C SER A 284 15.36 -3.97 16.34
N GLU A 285 15.73 -5.09 15.69
CA GLU A 285 16.41 -5.08 14.39
C GLU A 285 15.56 -4.41 13.32
N TYR A 286 14.25 -4.68 13.32
CA TYR A 286 13.31 -4.07 12.39
C TYR A 286 13.23 -2.55 12.56
N ARG A 287 13.17 -2.07 13.82
CA ARG A 287 13.17 -0.64 14.15
C ARG A 287 14.45 0.07 13.70
N MET A 288 15.61 -0.57 13.84
CA MET A 288 16.89 0.01 13.41
C MET A 288 17.05 0.17 11.90
N ARG A 289 16.22 -0.52 11.11
CA ARG A 289 16.18 -0.37 9.65
C ARG A 289 15.36 0.84 9.17
N ARG A 290 14.90 1.67 10.12
CA ARG A 290 14.11 2.89 9.92
C ARG A 290 14.83 3.97 9.10
#